data_275b1a85c8d657c1881b427c2992a706
#
_entry.id   275b1a85c8d657c1881b427c2992a706
#
_cell.length_a   1.000
_cell.length_b   1.000
_cell.length_c   1.000
_cell.angle_alpha   90.00
_cell.angle_beta   90.00
_cell.angle_gamma   90.00
#
_symmetry.space_group_name_H-M   'P 1'
#
loop_
_entity.id
_entity.type
_entity.pdbx_description
1 polymer ?
#
loop_
_entity_poly.entity_id
_entity_poly.type
_entity_poly.pdbx_seq_one_letter_code
_entity_poly.pdbx_strand_id
1 'polypeptide(L)'
;MEVKLTKHDKIILKNIAYNPRIFEKELARKCNLSKDSIRYRVNRLEKLKIIEGYGIFVDYTTLGYSSYKLYLKLNATIKEKQELVDYLKQQKHVFSVFESEGNWDVGTAIFTRNRKDYYEFENKLLNRFGIIISSKRFCLMYDAIIFDNNLIHNGNFKEFSFWKSNNQEEIDEIDKILIHELHKNGKESLVNLASKAKLSIDAVSKRIKKLNEKKIISFYSAGINYNLLGYEKYKLFIHVKDYSDEFEKEIISYFRSRKNTINIIRMIGPWKFEVEFLIKEYDEFKKLLSELQEKFPKYILKLDFSIFRNEILFPSENLLL
;
A
#
# COMPACT_ATOMS: atom_id res chain seq x y z
N MET A 1 4.01 -23.30 5.00
CA MET A 1 3.27 -24.25 4.11
C MET A 1 2.41 -23.42 3.17
N GLU A 2 2.59 -23.57 1.85
CA GLU A 2 1.80 -22.81 0.85
C GLU A 2 0.35 -23.27 0.83
N VAL A 3 -0.59 -22.33 0.92
CA VAL A 3 -2.03 -22.62 0.87
C VAL A 3 -2.49 -22.61 -0.59
N LYS A 4 -3.00 -23.76 -1.07
CA LYS A 4 -3.57 -23.87 -2.41
C LYS A 4 -5.00 -23.31 -2.44
N LEU A 5 -5.21 -22.28 -3.28
CA LEU A 5 -6.53 -21.69 -3.51
C LEU A 5 -7.32 -22.48 -4.55
N THR A 6 -8.59 -22.76 -4.25
CA THR A 6 -9.54 -23.27 -5.24
C THR A 6 -9.93 -22.17 -6.25
N LYS A 7 -10.56 -22.54 -7.36
CA LYS A 7 -11.09 -21.58 -8.35
C LYS A 7 -12.07 -20.57 -7.68
N HIS A 8 -12.92 -21.05 -6.78
CA HIS A 8 -13.87 -20.20 -6.07
C HIS A 8 -13.19 -19.26 -5.08
N ASP A 9 -12.15 -19.73 -4.35
CA ASP A 9 -11.39 -18.87 -3.43
C ASP A 9 -10.73 -17.70 -4.19
N LYS A 10 -10.18 -17.97 -5.40
CA LYS A 10 -9.62 -16.93 -6.27
C LYS A 10 -10.68 -15.90 -6.70
N ILE A 11 -11.88 -16.34 -7.11
CA ILE A 11 -12.98 -15.43 -7.48
C ILE A 11 -13.42 -14.60 -6.27
N ILE A 12 -13.51 -15.21 -5.08
CA ILE A 12 -13.84 -14.51 -3.84
C ILE A 12 -12.80 -13.43 -3.56
N LEU A 13 -11.51 -13.79 -3.45
CA LEU A 13 -10.43 -12.84 -3.17
C LEU A 13 -10.42 -11.68 -4.16
N LYS A 14 -10.63 -11.95 -5.45
CA LYS A 14 -10.80 -10.91 -6.49
C LYS A 14 -11.81 -9.86 -6.11
N ASN A 15 -12.99 -10.32 -5.85
CA ASN A 15 -14.11 -9.42 -5.68
C ASN A 15 -14.04 -8.64 -4.37
N ILE A 16 -13.41 -9.19 -3.33
CA ILE A 16 -13.28 -8.53 -2.03
C ILE A 16 -12.02 -7.66 -1.92
N ALA A 17 -10.99 -7.90 -2.72
CA ALA A 17 -9.71 -7.21 -2.63
C ALA A 17 -9.86 -5.68 -2.61
N TYR A 18 -10.70 -5.13 -3.51
CA TYR A 18 -10.98 -3.69 -3.63
C TYR A 18 -12.46 -3.34 -3.47
N ASN A 19 -13.28 -4.31 -3.02
CA ASN A 19 -14.67 -4.09 -2.65
C ASN A 19 -15.08 -5.05 -1.53
N PRO A 20 -14.50 -4.92 -0.32
CA PRO A 20 -14.81 -5.80 0.79
C PRO A 20 -16.26 -5.67 1.28
N ARG A 21 -16.98 -4.62 0.87
CA ARG A 21 -18.40 -4.38 1.16
C ARG A 21 -19.35 -4.98 0.13
N ILE A 22 -18.86 -5.77 -0.82
CA ILE A 22 -19.70 -6.48 -1.80
C ILE A 22 -20.74 -7.33 -1.08
N PHE A 23 -21.99 -7.26 -1.54
CA PHE A 23 -23.06 -8.08 -0.96
C PHE A 23 -22.82 -9.56 -1.18
N GLU A 24 -23.04 -10.37 -0.12
CA GLU A 24 -22.92 -11.84 -0.20
C GLU A 24 -23.73 -12.43 -1.37
N LYS A 25 -24.94 -11.89 -1.65
CA LYS A 25 -25.79 -12.31 -2.78
C LYS A 25 -25.12 -12.10 -4.13
N GLU A 26 -24.43 -10.98 -4.29
CA GLU A 26 -23.70 -10.67 -5.54
C GLU A 26 -22.48 -11.58 -5.69
N LEU A 27 -21.72 -11.77 -4.61
CA LEU A 27 -20.55 -12.63 -4.59
C LEU A 27 -20.96 -14.11 -4.86
N ALA A 28 -22.07 -14.57 -4.28
CA ALA A 28 -22.65 -15.88 -4.53
C ALA A 28 -22.98 -16.09 -6.01
N ARG A 29 -23.60 -15.09 -6.65
CA ARG A 29 -23.89 -15.13 -8.09
C ARG A 29 -22.62 -15.20 -8.94
N LYS A 30 -21.61 -14.39 -8.62
CA LYS A 30 -20.32 -14.39 -9.35
C LYS A 30 -19.55 -15.70 -9.21
N CYS A 31 -19.71 -16.38 -8.09
CA CYS A 31 -19.07 -17.67 -7.81
C CYS A 31 -19.91 -18.87 -8.26
N ASN A 32 -21.18 -18.68 -8.63
CA ASN A 32 -22.16 -19.74 -8.83
C ASN A 32 -22.27 -20.66 -7.61
N LEU A 33 -22.40 -20.07 -6.42
CA LEU A 33 -22.49 -20.75 -5.12
C LEU A 33 -23.66 -20.22 -4.29
N SER A 34 -24.06 -20.95 -3.24
CA SER A 34 -24.98 -20.45 -2.23
C SER A 34 -24.32 -19.39 -1.34
N LYS A 35 -25.14 -18.53 -0.68
CA LYS A 35 -24.62 -17.55 0.30
C LYS A 35 -23.86 -18.22 1.45
N ASP A 36 -24.36 -19.35 1.94
CA ASP A 36 -23.73 -20.09 3.04
C ASP A 36 -22.35 -20.63 2.60
N SER A 37 -22.24 -21.13 1.37
CA SER A 37 -20.95 -21.54 0.80
C SER A 37 -19.96 -20.36 0.68
N ILE A 38 -20.43 -19.18 0.32
CA ILE A 38 -19.59 -17.98 0.29
C ILE A 38 -19.14 -17.61 1.70
N ARG A 39 -20.05 -17.54 2.67
CA ARG A 39 -19.74 -17.22 4.07
C ARG A 39 -18.74 -18.21 4.65
N TYR A 40 -18.94 -19.50 4.44
CA TYR A 40 -18.00 -20.53 4.87
C TYR A 40 -16.60 -20.30 4.28
N ARG A 41 -16.51 -20.02 2.97
CA ARG A 41 -15.22 -19.82 2.30
C ARG A 41 -14.51 -18.54 2.74
N VAL A 42 -15.23 -17.43 2.89
CA VAL A 42 -14.66 -16.18 3.41
C VAL A 42 -14.11 -16.39 4.81
N ASN A 43 -14.92 -16.98 5.72
CA ASN A 43 -14.50 -17.29 7.09
C ASN A 43 -13.29 -18.24 7.12
N ARG A 44 -13.23 -19.21 6.20
CA ARG A 44 -12.06 -20.09 6.08
C ARG A 44 -10.82 -19.32 5.67
N LEU A 45 -10.91 -18.42 4.69
CA LEU A 45 -9.78 -17.58 4.23
C LEU A 45 -9.28 -16.64 5.34
N GLU A 46 -10.20 -16.08 6.14
CA GLU A 46 -9.89 -15.28 7.33
C GLU A 46 -9.19 -16.11 8.42
N LYS A 47 -9.72 -17.29 8.74
CA LYS A 47 -9.11 -18.21 9.73
C LYS A 47 -7.72 -18.68 9.32
N LEU A 48 -7.49 -18.89 8.03
CA LEU A 48 -6.18 -19.23 7.47
C LEU A 48 -5.24 -18.03 7.37
N LYS A 49 -5.68 -16.83 7.77
CA LYS A 49 -4.93 -15.58 7.66
C LYS A 49 -4.51 -15.22 6.22
N ILE A 50 -5.22 -15.77 5.22
CA ILE A 50 -5.08 -15.34 3.83
C ILE A 50 -5.71 -13.96 3.67
N ILE A 51 -6.86 -13.73 4.31
CA ILE A 51 -7.44 -12.41 4.52
C ILE A 51 -7.01 -11.96 5.91
N GLU A 52 -6.21 -10.92 6.01
CA GLU A 52 -5.67 -10.41 7.27
C GLU A 52 -6.59 -9.38 7.92
N GLY A 53 -7.46 -8.77 7.14
CA GLY A 53 -8.41 -7.76 7.60
C GLY A 53 -9.01 -6.97 6.45
N TYR A 54 -9.75 -5.94 6.81
CA TYR A 54 -10.41 -5.03 5.89
C TYR A 54 -10.14 -3.60 6.32
N GLY A 55 -9.83 -2.75 5.37
CA GLY A 55 -9.53 -1.35 5.66
C GLY A 55 -10.00 -0.41 4.56
N ILE A 56 -9.63 0.84 4.71
CA ILE A 56 -9.77 1.87 3.69
C ILE A 56 -8.41 2.43 3.31
N PHE A 57 -8.30 2.94 2.12
CA PHE A 57 -7.16 3.73 1.70
C PHE A 57 -7.55 5.21 1.69
N VAL A 58 -6.84 6.02 2.48
CA VAL A 58 -7.04 7.47 2.58
C VAL A 58 -6.00 8.18 1.75
N ASP A 59 -6.44 9.08 0.89
CA ASP A 59 -5.54 9.98 0.19
C ASP A 59 -5.26 11.21 1.05
N TYR A 60 -4.19 11.14 1.84
CA TYR A 60 -3.78 12.23 2.73
C TYR A 60 -3.35 13.49 1.97
N THR A 61 -3.01 13.39 0.68
CA THR A 61 -2.68 14.59 -0.11
C THR A 61 -3.90 15.49 -0.33
N THR A 62 -5.09 14.91 -0.35
CA THR A 62 -6.35 15.69 -0.37
C THR A 62 -6.56 16.51 0.90
N LEU A 63 -5.89 16.14 1.99
CA LEU A 63 -5.92 16.83 3.29
C LEU A 63 -4.70 17.76 3.48
N GLY A 64 -3.92 18.01 2.42
CA GLY A 64 -2.76 18.90 2.43
C GLY A 64 -1.48 18.29 2.99
N TYR A 65 -1.38 16.96 3.08
CA TYR A 65 -0.14 16.29 3.44
C TYR A 65 0.74 16.03 2.22
N SER A 66 2.04 16.11 2.41
CA SER A 66 3.04 15.59 1.47
C SER A 66 3.53 14.23 1.94
N SER A 67 3.74 13.32 1.01
CA SER A 67 4.17 11.95 1.28
C SER A 67 5.66 11.78 0.98
N TYR A 68 6.41 11.35 1.98
CA TYR A 68 7.85 11.13 1.90
C TYR A 68 8.17 9.67 2.16
N LYS A 69 9.26 9.19 1.55
CA LYS A 69 9.87 7.91 1.91
C LYS A 69 11.29 8.10 2.36
N LEU A 70 11.65 7.41 3.41
CA LEU A 70 13.01 7.33 3.91
C LEU A 70 13.44 5.87 3.90
N TYR A 71 14.56 5.60 3.23
CA TYR A 71 15.19 4.28 3.13
C TYR A 71 16.51 4.29 3.88
N LEU A 72 16.74 3.28 4.69
CA LEU A 72 17.90 3.17 5.57
C LEU A 72 18.65 1.87 5.28
N LYS A 73 19.96 1.99 5.08
CA LYS A 73 20.90 0.88 5.12
C LYS A 73 21.59 0.90 6.48
N LEU A 74 21.63 -0.23 7.13
CA LEU A 74 22.08 -0.31 8.52
C LEU A 74 23.40 -1.09 8.64
N ASN A 75 24.22 -0.65 9.59
CA ASN A 75 25.29 -1.44 10.19
C ASN A 75 24.90 -1.66 11.65
N ALA A 76 24.06 -2.63 11.90
CA ALA A 76 23.38 -2.82 13.19
C ALA A 76 23.21 -4.29 13.53
N THR A 77 23.18 -4.58 14.81
CA THR A 77 22.73 -5.87 15.34
C THR A 77 21.21 -6.02 15.14
N ILE A 78 20.71 -7.24 15.27
CA ILE A 78 19.26 -7.54 15.21
C ILE A 78 18.49 -6.71 16.25
N LYS A 79 19.05 -6.57 17.46
CA LYS A 79 18.44 -5.82 18.55
C LYS A 79 18.34 -4.32 18.23
N GLU A 80 19.42 -3.71 17.75
CA GLU A 80 19.44 -2.29 17.36
C GLU A 80 18.48 -2.00 16.20
N LYS A 81 18.41 -2.90 15.20
CA LYS A 81 17.43 -2.80 14.12
C LYS A 81 16.01 -2.84 14.68
N GLN A 82 15.72 -3.75 15.61
CA GLN A 82 14.40 -3.85 16.23
C GLN A 82 14.04 -2.58 17.03
N GLU A 83 14.98 -2.03 17.79
CA GLU A 83 14.81 -0.77 18.53
C GLU A 83 14.50 0.40 17.58
N LEU A 84 15.17 0.49 16.43
CA LEU A 84 14.89 1.48 15.40
C LEU A 84 13.48 1.30 14.81
N VAL A 85 13.10 0.07 14.45
CA VAL A 85 11.77 -0.24 13.90
C VAL A 85 10.68 0.13 14.91
N ASP A 86 10.86 -0.21 16.20
CA ASP A 86 9.89 0.10 17.25
C ASP A 86 9.81 1.61 17.55
N TYR A 87 10.92 2.32 17.45
CA TYR A 87 10.94 3.77 17.51
C TYR A 87 10.13 4.39 16.36
N LEU A 88 10.35 3.95 15.11
CA LEU A 88 9.63 4.46 13.94
C LEU A 88 8.12 4.23 14.07
N LYS A 89 7.69 3.08 14.58
CA LYS A 89 6.27 2.77 14.81
C LYS A 89 5.55 3.75 15.76
N GLN A 90 6.31 4.40 16.66
CA GLN A 90 5.75 5.32 17.65
C GLN A 90 5.72 6.78 17.16
N GLN A 91 6.25 7.08 15.97
CA GLN A 91 6.34 8.45 15.49
C GLN A 91 5.03 8.92 14.86
N LYS A 92 4.59 10.11 15.25
CA LYS A 92 3.32 10.73 14.81
C LYS A 92 3.13 10.77 13.30
N HIS A 93 4.18 11.02 12.53
CA HIS A 93 4.11 11.24 11.09
C HIS A 93 4.35 9.98 10.26
N VAL A 94 4.67 8.87 10.91
CA VAL A 94 4.97 7.61 10.25
C VAL A 94 3.67 6.90 9.88
N PHE A 95 3.51 6.63 8.58
CA PHE A 95 2.37 5.91 8.02
C PHE A 95 2.65 4.41 7.89
N SER A 96 3.86 4.06 7.49
CA SER A 96 4.28 2.66 7.39
C SER A 96 5.75 2.50 7.73
N VAL A 97 6.08 1.33 8.27
CA VAL A 97 7.46 0.85 8.41
C VAL A 97 7.54 -0.50 7.75
N PHE A 98 8.57 -0.70 6.95
CA PHE A 98 8.84 -1.99 6.32
C PHE A 98 10.29 -2.40 6.54
N GLU A 99 10.45 -3.70 6.73
CA GLU A 99 11.75 -4.36 6.78
C GLU A 99 12.01 -5.06 5.46
N SER A 100 13.25 -5.00 5.00
CA SER A 100 13.63 -5.58 3.72
C SER A 100 15.05 -6.12 3.73
N GLU A 101 15.38 -6.88 2.70
CA GLU A 101 16.71 -7.39 2.38
C GLU A 101 17.13 -6.88 1.00
N GLY A 102 18.41 -6.67 0.79
CA GLY A 102 18.97 -6.17 -0.46
C GLY A 102 19.56 -4.77 -0.33
N ASN A 103 19.14 -3.82 -1.16
CA ASN A 103 19.70 -2.46 -1.12
C ASN A 103 19.41 -1.71 0.18
N TRP A 104 18.25 -1.96 0.79
CA TRP A 104 17.80 -1.30 2.02
C TRP A 104 17.37 -2.32 3.06
N ASP A 105 17.55 -2.00 4.34
CA ASP A 105 17.21 -2.87 5.46
C ASP A 105 15.91 -2.45 6.14
N VAL A 106 15.64 -1.13 6.20
CA VAL A 106 14.42 -0.54 6.76
C VAL A 106 14.00 0.62 5.88
N GLY A 107 12.70 0.76 5.69
CA GLY A 107 12.14 1.95 5.08
C GLY A 107 10.86 2.38 5.78
N THR A 108 10.50 3.64 5.58
CA THR A 108 9.29 4.22 6.18
C THR A 108 8.64 5.21 5.23
N ALA A 109 7.31 5.22 5.19
CA ALA A 109 6.53 6.27 4.58
C ALA A 109 6.07 7.27 5.65
N ILE A 110 6.23 8.55 5.36
CA ILE A 110 6.00 9.65 6.28
C ILE A 110 5.08 10.66 5.61
N PHE A 111 4.09 11.13 6.34
CA PHE A 111 3.19 12.18 5.88
C PHE A 111 3.30 13.40 6.78
N THR A 112 3.65 14.55 6.19
CA THR A 112 3.68 15.81 6.92
C THR A 112 3.00 16.92 6.12
N ARG A 113 2.46 17.94 6.80
CA ARG A 113 1.86 19.11 6.16
C ARG A 113 2.90 20.15 5.76
N ASN A 114 4.09 20.11 6.36
CA ASN A 114 5.14 21.07 6.08
C ASN A 114 6.53 20.44 6.21
N ARG A 115 7.53 21.11 5.63
CA ARG A 115 8.92 20.64 5.63
C ARG A 115 9.57 20.63 7.00
N LYS A 116 9.11 21.49 7.93
CA LYS A 116 9.65 21.58 9.29
C LYS A 116 9.39 20.29 10.06
N ASP A 117 8.17 19.75 9.98
CA ASP A 117 7.80 18.50 10.67
C ASP A 117 8.68 17.32 10.19
N TYR A 118 8.94 17.24 8.87
CA TYR A 118 9.85 16.22 8.33
C TYR A 118 11.28 16.41 8.84
N TYR A 119 11.80 17.64 8.80
CA TYR A 119 13.13 17.97 9.27
C TYR A 119 13.34 17.62 10.75
N GLU A 120 12.37 17.96 11.60
CA GLU A 120 12.40 17.63 13.02
C GLU A 120 12.35 16.13 13.28
N PHE A 121 11.51 15.40 12.52
CA PHE A 121 11.45 13.95 12.56
C PHE A 121 12.81 13.34 12.18
N GLU A 122 13.39 13.74 11.05
CA GLU A 122 14.67 13.21 10.58
C GLU A 122 15.80 13.50 11.57
N ASN A 123 15.87 14.71 12.12
CA ASN A 123 16.89 15.04 13.12
C ASN A 123 16.78 14.20 14.40
N LYS A 124 15.57 13.98 14.91
CA LYS A 124 15.37 13.10 16.07
C LYS A 124 15.80 11.67 15.78
N LEU A 125 15.47 11.17 14.60
CA LEU A 125 15.89 9.84 14.14
C LEU A 125 17.42 9.73 14.06
N LEU A 126 18.09 10.69 13.42
CA LEU A 126 19.54 10.68 13.23
C LEU A 126 20.30 10.89 14.56
N ASN A 127 19.82 11.75 15.44
CA ASN A 127 20.42 11.95 16.76
C ASN A 127 20.39 10.67 17.60
N ARG A 128 19.36 9.83 17.45
CA ARG A 128 19.22 8.61 18.23
C ARG A 128 19.89 7.39 17.58
N PHE A 129 19.79 7.26 16.27
CA PHE A 129 20.19 6.05 15.53
C PHE A 129 21.24 6.31 14.45
N GLY A 130 21.78 7.52 14.34
CA GLY A 130 22.72 7.88 13.27
C GLY A 130 23.95 6.98 13.20
N ILE A 131 24.42 6.47 14.37
CA ILE A 131 25.60 5.62 14.44
C ILE A 131 25.41 4.26 13.73
N ILE A 132 24.20 3.74 13.68
CA ILE A 132 23.88 2.46 13.02
C ILE A 132 23.41 2.64 11.57
N ILE A 133 23.17 3.87 11.12
CA ILE A 133 22.72 4.17 9.77
C ILE A 133 23.94 4.38 8.86
N SER A 134 24.29 3.38 8.05
CA SER A 134 25.42 3.46 7.11
C SER A 134 25.10 4.25 5.86
N SER A 135 23.85 4.27 5.42
CA SER A 135 23.37 5.07 4.28
C SER A 135 21.89 5.35 4.41
N LYS A 136 21.46 6.49 3.88
CA LYS A 136 20.03 6.83 3.80
C LYS A 136 19.68 7.42 2.44
N ARG A 137 18.43 7.24 2.01
CA ARG A 137 17.86 7.93 0.85
C ARG A 137 16.48 8.47 1.20
N PHE A 138 16.29 9.70 0.82
CA PHE A 138 15.04 10.43 0.94
C PHE A 138 14.41 10.58 -0.44
N CYS A 139 13.10 10.40 -0.53
CA CYS A 139 12.32 10.57 -1.74
C CYS A 139 10.99 11.25 -1.39
N LEU A 140 10.55 12.16 -2.24
CA LEU A 140 9.19 12.70 -2.22
C LEU A 140 8.35 11.86 -3.19
N MET A 141 7.22 11.36 -2.73
CA MET A 141 6.28 10.65 -3.58
C MET A 141 5.45 11.66 -4.37
N TYR A 142 5.43 11.52 -5.69
CA TYR A 142 4.59 12.35 -6.54
C TYR A 142 3.17 11.77 -6.62
N ASP A 143 3.04 10.53 -7.04
CA ASP A 143 1.80 9.76 -7.02
C ASP A 143 2.07 8.26 -7.05
N ALA A 144 1.02 7.48 -6.92
CA ALA A 144 1.07 6.04 -7.05
C ALA A 144 -0.11 5.52 -7.88
N ILE A 145 0.16 4.49 -8.67
CA ILE A 145 -0.82 3.75 -9.45
C ILE A 145 -0.82 2.32 -8.92
N ILE A 146 -1.94 1.91 -8.31
CA ILE A 146 -2.15 0.52 -7.92
C ILE A 146 -2.86 -0.20 -9.06
N PHE A 147 -2.34 -1.35 -9.44
CA PHE A 147 -2.96 -2.23 -10.40
C PHE A 147 -3.82 -3.27 -9.69
N ASP A 148 -4.97 -3.60 -10.26
CA ASP A 148 -5.76 -4.73 -9.79
C ASP A 148 -4.92 -6.01 -9.93
N ASN A 149 -4.87 -6.79 -8.84
CA ASN A 149 -3.97 -7.93 -8.74
C ASN A 149 -4.39 -9.06 -9.70
N ASN A 150 -3.76 -9.09 -10.87
CA ASN A 150 -4.01 -10.11 -11.89
C ASN A 150 -3.47 -11.50 -11.58
N LEU A 151 -2.68 -11.67 -10.51
CA LEU A 151 -2.19 -12.98 -10.10
C LEU A 151 -3.32 -13.91 -9.66
N ILE A 152 -4.37 -13.31 -9.10
CA ILE A 152 -5.51 -14.07 -8.60
C ILE A 152 -6.52 -14.31 -9.72
N HIS A 153 -6.50 -13.51 -10.79
CA HIS A 153 -7.42 -13.65 -11.92
C HIS A 153 -6.96 -13.06 -13.25
N ASN A 154 -7.62 -13.58 -14.32
CA ASN A 154 -7.66 -12.96 -15.63
C ASN A 154 -8.92 -12.08 -15.69
N GLY A 155 -8.79 -10.77 -15.82
CA GLY A 155 -9.94 -9.86 -15.94
C GLY A 155 -9.56 -8.42 -16.18
N ASN A 156 -10.56 -7.55 -16.41
CA ASN A 156 -10.37 -6.13 -16.65
C ASN A 156 -9.75 -5.46 -15.43
N PHE A 157 -8.69 -4.71 -15.64
CA PHE A 157 -7.98 -3.93 -14.64
C PHE A 157 -8.87 -2.86 -14.03
N LYS A 158 -8.88 -2.82 -12.69
CA LYS A 158 -9.27 -1.64 -11.97
C LYS A 158 -8.00 -0.95 -11.50
N GLU A 159 -7.71 0.22 -12.06
CA GLU A 159 -6.55 1.03 -11.70
C GLU A 159 -6.99 2.09 -10.69
N PHE A 160 -6.22 2.25 -9.62
CA PHE A 160 -6.40 3.31 -8.65
C PHE A 160 -5.19 4.23 -8.69
N SER A 161 -5.42 5.50 -8.98
CA SER A 161 -4.39 6.54 -8.90
C SER A 161 -4.68 7.45 -7.71
N PHE A 162 -3.67 7.74 -6.88
CA PHE A 162 -3.82 8.55 -5.67
C PHE A 162 -2.53 9.32 -5.37
N TRP A 163 -2.59 10.19 -4.36
CA TRP A 163 -1.54 11.13 -3.95
C TRP A 163 -1.21 12.21 -4.98
N LYS A 164 -2.13 12.50 -5.87
CA LYS A 164 -1.99 13.50 -6.95
C LYS A 164 -2.77 14.79 -6.68
N SER A 165 -3.49 14.87 -5.56
CA SER A 165 -4.35 16.00 -5.31
C SER A 165 -3.57 17.22 -4.88
N ASN A 166 -3.91 18.37 -5.47
CA ASN A 166 -3.49 19.68 -4.99
C ASN A 166 -4.61 20.39 -4.19
N ASN A 167 -5.77 19.73 -4.02
CA ASN A 167 -6.88 20.27 -3.26
C ASN A 167 -6.64 20.02 -1.77
N GLN A 168 -6.96 21.01 -0.97
CA GLN A 168 -6.96 20.89 0.50
C GLN A 168 -8.40 20.81 0.97
N GLU A 169 -8.85 19.59 1.22
CA GLU A 169 -10.15 19.33 1.80
C GLU A 169 -10.07 19.39 3.32
N GLU A 170 -11.11 19.93 3.94
CA GLU A 170 -11.24 19.94 5.38
C GLU A 170 -12.13 18.80 5.86
N ILE A 171 -11.74 18.22 6.98
CA ILE A 171 -12.50 17.21 7.73
C ILE A 171 -12.66 17.66 9.19
N ASP A 172 -13.81 17.38 9.76
CA ASP A 172 -14.08 17.63 11.17
C ASP A 172 -13.75 16.40 12.07
N GLU A 173 -13.90 16.55 13.38
CA GLU A 173 -13.58 15.48 14.34
C GLU A 173 -14.46 14.23 14.12
N ILE A 174 -15.69 14.40 13.65
CA ILE A 174 -16.57 13.26 13.33
C ILE A 174 -16.03 12.50 12.12
N ASP A 175 -15.61 13.21 11.08
CA ASP A 175 -15.01 12.60 9.90
C ASP A 175 -13.73 11.82 10.26
N LYS A 176 -12.91 12.34 11.17
CA LYS A 176 -11.73 11.65 11.70
C LYS A 176 -12.11 10.35 12.43
N ILE A 177 -13.13 10.39 13.29
CA ILE A 177 -13.66 9.18 13.97
C ILE A 177 -14.10 8.15 12.92
N LEU A 178 -14.86 8.55 11.90
CA LEU A 178 -15.33 7.64 10.86
C LEU A 178 -14.18 7.04 10.06
N ILE A 179 -13.20 7.83 9.67
CA ILE A 179 -11.99 7.36 8.96
C ILE A 179 -11.22 6.37 9.85
N HIS A 180 -11.02 6.69 11.11
CA HIS A 180 -10.32 5.84 12.07
C HIS A 180 -10.98 4.47 12.22
N GLU A 181 -12.29 4.43 12.41
CA GLU A 181 -13.04 3.19 12.55
C GLU A 181 -13.04 2.36 11.26
N LEU A 182 -13.16 3.01 10.11
CA LEU A 182 -13.08 2.35 8.80
C LEU A 182 -11.66 1.86 8.47
N HIS A 183 -10.61 2.49 9.00
CA HIS A 183 -9.25 1.95 8.92
C HIS A 183 -9.11 0.64 9.69
N LYS A 184 -9.66 0.58 10.91
CA LYS A 184 -9.65 -0.63 11.74
C LYS A 184 -10.44 -1.76 11.09
N ASN A 185 -11.61 -1.42 10.51
CA ASN A 185 -12.46 -2.37 9.83
C ASN A 185 -13.22 -1.71 8.68
N GLY A 186 -12.72 -1.84 7.47
CA GLY A 186 -13.36 -1.33 6.26
C GLY A 186 -14.77 -1.87 6.00
N LYS A 187 -15.17 -2.96 6.69
CA LYS A 187 -16.53 -3.55 6.65
C LYS A 187 -17.42 -3.11 7.81
N GLU A 188 -16.96 -2.18 8.67
CA GLU A 188 -17.73 -1.76 9.84
C GLU A 188 -19.15 -1.33 9.46
N SER A 189 -20.13 -1.72 10.29
CA SER A 189 -21.54 -1.45 10.04
C SER A 189 -21.87 0.03 10.24
N LEU A 190 -22.84 0.54 9.47
CA LEU A 190 -23.32 1.91 9.67
C LEU A 190 -23.93 2.11 11.08
N VAL A 191 -24.51 1.07 11.68
CA VAL A 191 -25.06 1.12 13.04
C VAL A 191 -23.95 1.35 14.07
N ASN A 192 -22.86 0.58 13.98
CA ASN A 192 -21.73 0.74 14.90
C ASN A 192 -21.01 2.07 14.68
N LEU A 193 -20.82 2.49 13.43
CA LEU A 193 -20.25 3.79 13.12
C LEU A 193 -21.11 4.95 13.67
N ALA A 194 -22.44 4.84 13.57
CA ALA A 194 -23.40 5.80 14.09
C ALA A 194 -23.31 5.91 15.61
N SER A 195 -23.22 4.76 16.28
CA SER A 195 -23.04 4.70 17.74
C SER A 195 -21.74 5.39 18.18
N LYS A 196 -20.61 5.10 17.52
CA LYS A 196 -19.29 5.68 17.83
C LYS A 196 -19.21 7.17 17.52
N ALA A 197 -19.83 7.60 16.41
CA ALA A 197 -19.89 9.00 16.03
C ALA A 197 -20.98 9.81 16.77
N LYS A 198 -21.83 9.15 17.56
CA LYS A 198 -23.01 9.75 18.24
C LYS A 198 -23.93 10.49 17.25
N LEU A 199 -24.18 9.90 16.11
CA LEU A 199 -25.02 10.43 15.03
C LEU A 199 -26.09 9.40 14.60
N SER A 200 -27.08 9.86 13.82
CA SER A 200 -27.99 8.94 13.12
C SER A 200 -27.28 8.17 12.00
N ILE A 201 -27.81 7.00 11.66
CA ILE A 201 -27.30 6.16 10.55
C ILE A 201 -27.27 6.95 9.24
N ASP A 202 -28.32 7.73 8.96
CA ASP A 202 -28.43 8.54 7.75
C ASP A 202 -27.35 9.65 7.69
N ALA A 203 -27.06 10.30 8.83
CA ALA A 203 -26.01 11.30 8.91
C ALA A 203 -24.63 10.70 8.65
N VAL A 204 -24.33 9.52 9.23
CA VAL A 204 -23.08 8.79 8.97
C VAL A 204 -22.98 8.36 7.51
N SER A 205 -24.06 7.82 6.96
CA SER A 205 -24.10 7.41 5.54
C SER A 205 -23.78 8.59 4.60
N LYS A 206 -24.37 9.76 4.84
CA LYS A 206 -24.11 10.98 4.06
C LYS A 206 -22.66 11.44 4.20
N ARG A 207 -22.08 11.38 5.40
CA ARG A 207 -20.67 11.76 5.63
C ARG A 207 -19.70 10.82 4.91
N ILE A 208 -19.89 9.52 5.02
CA ILE A 208 -19.06 8.54 4.30
C ILE A 208 -19.17 8.73 2.79
N LYS A 209 -20.38 8.99 2.28
CA LYS A 209 -20.59 9.30 0.85
C LYS A 209 -19.78 10.54 0.45
N LYS A 210 -19.83 11.63 1.24
CA LYS A 210 -19.06 12.85 1.00
C LYS A 210 -17.55 12.60 1.01
N LEU A 211 -17.03 11.80 1.97
CA LEU A 211 -15.62 11.45 2.05
C LEU A 211 -15.15 10.67 0.81
N ASN A 212 -16.00 9.78 0.27
CA ASN A 212 -15.73 9.07 -0.99
C ASN A 212 -15.77 9.99 -2.21
N GLU A 213 -16.79 10.88 -2.31
CA GLU A 213 -16.94 11.84 -3.42
C GLU A 213 -15.77 12.81 -3.49
N LYS A 214 -15.28 13.28 -2.35
CA LYS A 214 -14.08 14.12 -2.20
C LYS A 214 -12.78 13.35 -2.39
N LYS A 215 -12.84 12.04 -2.63
CA LYS A 215 -11.68 11.13 -2.77
C LYS A 215 -10.75 11.12 -1.55
N ILE A 216 -11.22 11.57 -0.39
CA ILE A 216 -10.50 11.40 0.88
C ILE A 216 -10.39 9.91 1.19
N ILE A 217 -11.51 9.16 1.11
CA ILE A 217 -11.47 7.69 1.04
C ILE A 217 -11.38 7.31 -0.43
N SER A 218 -10.21 6.85 -0.87
CA SER A 218 -9.95 6.50 -2.27
C SER A 218 -10.55 5.16 -2.65
N PHE A 219 -10.40 4.16 -1.80
CA PHE A 219 -10.98 2.83 -1.99
C PHE A 219 -11.01 2.04 -0.68
N TYR A 220 -11.75 0.94 -0.70
CA TYR A 220 -11.80 -0.07 0.36
C TYR A 220 -10.98 -1.28 -0.06
N SER A 221 -10.27 -1.92 0.85
CA SER A 221 -9.44 -3.08 0.53
C SER A 221 -9.54 -4.19 1.57
N ALA A 222 -9.29 -5.41 1.11
CA ALA A 222 -8.95 -6.53 1.96
C ALA A 222 -7.44 -6.73 1.93
N GLY A 223 -6.81 -6.82 3.09
CA GLY A 223 -5.41 -7.24 3.22
C GLY A 223 -5.28 -8.71 2.84
N ILE A 224 -4.45 -9.03 1.86
CA ILE A 224 -4.21 -10.40 1.41
C ILE A 224 -2.76 -10.76 1.73
N ASN A 225 -2.58 -11.84 2.46
CA ASN A 225 -1.27 -12.40 2.78
C ASN A 225 -0.74 -13.25 1.61
N TYR A 226 0.00 -12.61 0.73
CA TYR A 226 0.58 -13.28 -0.45
C TYR A 226 1.69 -14.26 -0.10
N ASN A 227 2.36 -14.09 1.05
CA ASN A 227 3.41 -15.02 1.49
C ASN A 227 2.82 -16.43 1.74
N LEU A 228 1.61 -16.52 2.29
CA LEU A 228 0.90 -17.80 2.47
C LEU A 228 0.50 -18.45 1.15
N LEU A 229 0.51 -17.70 0.05
CA LEU A 229 0.25 -18.15 -1.31
C LEU A 229 1.53 -18.44 -2.10
N GLY A 230 2.69 -18.42 -1.42
CA GLY A 230 4.00 -18.69 -2.00
C GLY A 230 4.60 -17.54 -2.82
N TYR A 231 4.14 -16.30 -2.60
CA TYR A 231 4.73 -15.12 -3.24
C TYR A 231 5.59 -14.33 -2.26
N GLU A 232 6.70 -13.82 -2.74
CA GLU A 232 7.49 -12.78 -2.07
C GLU A 232 7.23 -11.42 -2.73
N LYS A 233 7.24 -10.35 -1.94
CA LYS A 233 7.11 -8.97 -2.44
C LYS A 233 8.49 -8.39 -2.72
N TYR A 234 8.74 -8.05 -3.99
CA TYR A 234 9.93 -7.34 -4.46
C TYR A 234 9.59 -5.89 -4.73
N LYS A 235 10.49 -4.99 -4.36
CA LYS A 235 10.46 -3.60 -4.76
C LYS A 235 11.67 -3.27 -5.61
N LEU A 236 11.41 -2.76 -6.81
CA LEU A 236 12.41 -2.32 -7.77
C LEU A 236 12.51 -0.80 -7.74
N PHE A 237 13.73 -0.28 -7.68
CA PHE A 237 14.05 1.15 -7.73
C PHE A 237 14.69 1.42 -9.10
N ILE A 238 14.05 2.25 -9.92
CA ILE A 238 14.47 2.52 -11.29
C ILE A 238 15.11 3.89 -11.35
N HIS A 239 16.43 3.91 -11.49
CA HIS A 239 17.21 5.12 -11.71
C HIS A 239 17.22 5.44 -13.20
N VAL A 240 16.90 6.68 -13.54
CA VAL A 240 16.74 7.13 -14.92
C VAL A 240 17.85 8.13 -15.26
N LYS A 241 18.51 7.94 -16.40
CA LYS A 241 19.57 8.83 -16.91
C LYS A 241 19.08 9.79 -17.98
N ASP A 242 18.03 9.43 -18.70
CA ASP A 242 17.34 10.25 -19.69
C ASP A 242 15.85 10.08 -19.52
N TYR A 243 15.05 11.11 -19.71
CA TYR A 243 13.63 11.11 -19.42
C TYR A 243 12.85 11.82 -20.53
N SER A 244 11.72 11.21 -20.91
CA SER A 244 10.69 11.84 -21.72
C SER A 244 9.31 11.37 -21.27
N ASP A 245 8.29 12.15 -21.62
CA ASP A 245 6.88 11.78 -21.33
C ASP A 245 6.48 10.49 -22.06
N GLU A 246 7.08 10.22 -23.23
CA GLU A 246 6.85 8.99 -23.98
C GLU A 246 7.42 7.79 -23.23
N PHE A 247 8.65 7.92 -22.73
CA PHE A 247 9.26 6.88 -21.88
C PHE A 247 8.42 6.61 -20.62
N GLU A 248 7.92 7.66 -19.95
CA GLU A 248 7.06 7.48 -18.78
C GLU A 248 5.80 6.68 -19.14
N LYS A 249 5.13 7.01 -20.24
CA LYS A 249 3.94 6.28 -20.72
C LYS A 249 4.27 4.83 -21.06
N GLU A 250 5.40 4.58 -21.74
CA GLU A 250 5.82 3.25 -22.13
C GLU A 250 6.16 2.37 -20.93
N ILE A 251 6.93 2.87 -19.96
CA ILE A 251 7.31 2.09 -18.78
C ILE A 251 6.11 1.80 -17.88
N ILE A 252 5.18 2.75 -17.71
CA ILE A 252 3.93 2.51 -16.99
C ILE A 252 3.09 1.45 -17.72
N SER A 253 2.97 1.54 -19.04
CA SER A 253 2.25 0.56 -19.86
C SER A 253 2.88 -0.84 -19.77
N TYR A 254 4.20 -0.90 -19.77
CA TYR A 254 4.95 -2.16 -19.60
C TYR A 254 4.59 -2.84 -18.26
N PHE A 255 4.61 -2.10 -17.16
CA PHE A 255 4.28 -2.65 -15.86
C PHE A 255 2.79 -2.97 -15.71
N ARG A 256 1.91 -2.15 -16.29
CA ARG A 256 0.46 -2.39 -16.32
C ARG A 256 0.11 -3.72 -17.01
N SER A 257 0.86 -4.10 -18.04
CA SER A 257 0.61 -5.36 -18.78
C SER A 257 1.04 -6.62 -18.01
N ARG A 258 1.81 -6.47 -16.92
CA ARG A 258 2.35 -7.60 -16.16
C ARG A 258 1.41 -7.99 -15.02
N LYS A 259 1.09 -9.28 -14.96
CA LYS A 259 0.14 -9.83 -13.96
C LYS A 259 0.64 -9.74 -12.52
N ASN A 260 1.94 -9.72 -12.33
CA ASN A 260 2.58 -9.72 -11.01
C ASN A 260 2.96 -8.34 -10.48
N THR A 261 2.69 -7.27 -11.22
CA THR A 261 2.88 -5.90 -10.75
C THR A 261 1.75 -5.51 -9.79
N ILE A 262 2.09 -5.02 -8.60
CA ILE A 262 1.13 -4.50 -7.61
C ILE A 262 0.90 -3.01 -7.84
N ASN A 263 1.99 -2.24 -7.89
CA ASN A 263 1.92 -0.80 -8.05
C ASN A 263 3.17 -0.26 -8.75
N ILE A 264 3.05 0.96 -9.23
CA ILE A 264 4.14 1.81 -9.62
C ILE A 264 3.98 3.17 -8.94
N ILE A 265 5.04 3.66 -8.31
CA ILE A 265 5.08 4.92 -7.59
C ILE A 265 6.05 5.83 -8.32
N ARG A 266 5.60 7.04 -8.69
CA ARG A 266 6.48 8.05 -9.26
C ARG A 266 7.12 8.86 -8.14
N MET A 267 8.44 9.06 -8.25
CA MET A 267 9.24 9.66 -7.18
C MET A 267 9.97 10.92 -7.66
N ILE A 268 10.21 11.81 -6.73
CA ILE A 268 11.16 12.91 -6.85
C ILE A 268 12.29 12.58 -5.88
N GLY A 269 13.46 12.24 -6.42
CA GLY A 269 14.58 11.78 -5.61
C GLY A 269 15.64 11.03 -6.41
N PRO A 270 16.40 10.13 -5.77
CA PRO A 270 17.52 9.41 -6.40
C PRO A 270 17.09 8.46 -7.53
N TRP A 271 15.85 7.98 -7.50
CA TRP A 271 15.23 7.17 -8.55
C TRP A 271 13.89 7.77 -8.97
N LYS A 272 13.46 7.46 -10.18
CA LYS A 272 12.24 8.04 -10.76
C LYS A 272 11.01 7.19 -10.46
N PHE A 273 11.19 5.86 -10.38
CA PHE A 273 10.08 4.94 -10.14
C PHE A 273 10.43 3.91 -9.07
N GLU A 274 9.43 3.58 -8.25
CA GLU A 274 9.40 2.38 -7.45
C GLU A 274 8.30 1.46 -7.99
N VAL A 275 8.61 0.19 -8.17
CA VAL A 275 7.64 -0.79 -8.67
C VAL A 275 7.61 -1.98 -7.74
N GLU A 276 6.43 -2.37 -7.28
CA GLU A 276 6.25 -3.53 -6.42
C GLU A 276 5.68 -4.71 -7.21
N PHE A 277 6.27 -5.88 -6.95
CA PHE A 277 5.92 -7.14 -7.60
C PHE A 277 5.68 -8.24 -6.58
N LEU A 278 4.81 -9.17 -6.98
CA LEU A 278 4.68 -10.46 -6.32
C LEU A 278 5.35 -11.53 -7.19
N ILE A 279 6.39 -12.15 -6.66
CA ILE A 279 7.25 -13.10 -7.37
C ILE A 279 7.22 -14.43 -6.61
N LYS A 280 7.10 -15.55 -7.33
CA LYS A 280 7.26 -16.90 -6.74
C LYS A 280 8.68 -17.40 -6.84
N GLU A 281 9.28 -17.25 -8.01
CA GLU A 281 10.60 -17.78 -8.30
C GLU A 281 11.57 -16.64 -8.64
N TYR A 282 12.72 -16.62 -8.02
CA TYR A 282 13.74 -15.58 -8.24
C TYR A 282 14.16 -15.43 -9.70
N ASP A 283 14.18 -16.53 -10.47
CA ASP A 283 14.51 -16.48 -11.90
C ASP A 283 13.49 -15.69 -12.72
N GLU A 284 12.22 -15.65 -12.31
CA GLU A 284 11.21 -14.77 -12.90
C GLU A 284 11.59 -13.28 -12.72
N PHE A 285 12.09 -12.94 -11.54
CA PHE A 285 12.54 -11.57 -11.25
C PHE A 285 13.82 -11.22 -12.03
N LYS A 286 14.81 -12.12 -12.11
CA LYS A 286 16.01 -11.92 -12.92
C LYS A 286 15.66 -11.66 -14.39
N LYS A 287 14.75 -12.44 -14.95
CA LYS A 287 14.26 -12.26 -16.32
C LYS A 287 13.63 -10.88 -16.52
N LEU A 288 12.82 -10.42 -15.55
CA LEU A 288 12.25 -9.08 -15.57
C LEU A 288 13.33 -7.99 -15.62
N LEU A 289 14.40 -8.10 -14.82
CA LEU A 289 15.50 -7.13 -14.83
C LEU A 289 16.21 -7.08 -16.19
N SER A 290 16.49 -8.23 -16.79
CA SER A 290 17.11 -8.31 -18.12
C SER A 290 16.21 -7.71 -19.19
N GLU A 291 14.91 -8.04 -19.19
CA GLU A 291 13.95 -7.47 -20.14
C GLU A 291 13.84 -5.93 -20.04
N LEU A 292 13.91 -5.38 -18.83
CA LEU A 292 13.90 -3.92 -18.64
C LEU A 292 15.15 -3.26 -19.20
N GLN A 293 16.31 -3.85 -18.97
CA GLN A 293 17.59 -3.34 -19.50
C GLN A 293 17.64 -3.40 -21.02
N GLU A 294 17.13 -4.48 -21.63
CA GLU A 294 17.07 -4.64 -23.08
C GLU A 294 16.05 -3.70 -23.73
N LYS A 295 14.90 -3.50 -23.09
CA LYS A 295 13.82 -2.69 -23.65
C LYS A 295 14.06 -1.17 -23.52
N PHE A 296 14.68 -0.75 -22.43
CA PHE A 296 14.86 0.68 -22.09
C PHE A 296 16.32 1.08 -21.88
N PRO A 297 17.30 0.64 -22.73
CA PRO A 297 18.72 0.85 -22.48
C PRO A 297 19.12 2.32 -22.53
N LYS A 298 18.38 3.15 -23.27
CA LYS A 298 18.61 4.59 -23.38
C LYS A 298 18.24 5.31 -22.09
N TYR A 299 17.19 4.87 -21.40
CA TYR A 299 16.57 5.60 -20.30
C TYR A 299 17.03 5.11 -18.92
N ILE A 300 17.18 3.80 -18.74
CA ILE A 300 17.54 3.23 -17.44
C ILE A 300 19.05 3.37 -17.20
N LEU A 301 19.38 4.02 -16.09
CA LEU A 301 20.76 4.14 -15.59
C LEU A 301 21.13 2.91 -14.75
N LYS A 302 20.25 2.54 -13.81
CA LYS A 302 20.49 1.49 -12.82
C LYS A 302 19.17 0.94 -12.31
N LEU A 303 19.18 -0.36 -11.97
CA LEU A 303 18.11 -1.05 -11.28
C LEU A 303 18.62 -1.54 -9.91
N ASP A 304 18.04 -1.05 -8.84
CA ASP A 304 18.25 -1.54 -7.48
C ASP A 304 16.98 -2.23 -6.99
N PHE A 305 17.08 -3.17 -6.05
CA PHE A 305 15.91 -3.82 -5.50
C PHE A 305 16.05 -4.20 -4.03
N SER A 306 14.91 -4.39 -3.39
CA SER A 306 14.82 -5.00 -2.05
C SER A 306 13.66 -5.99 -2.02
N ILE A 307 13.81 -7.03 -1.18
CA ILE A 307 12.77 -8.02 -0.91
C ILE A 307 12.12 -7.62 0.41
N PHE A 308 10.82 -7.41 0.40
CA PHE A 308 10.06 -7.05 1.60
C PHE A 308 9.80 -8.28 2.45
N ARG A 309 10.16 -8.21 3.71
CA ARG A 309 9.94 -9.27 4.70
C ARG A 309 8.75 -8.99 5.59
N ASN A 310 8.62 -7.76 6.00
CA ASN A 310 7.55 -7.33 6.88
C ASN A 310 7.17 -5.89 6.54
N GLU A 311 5.88 -5.59 6.45
CA GLU A 311 5.37 -4.24 6.28
C GLU A 311 4.21 -4.03 7.24
N ILE A 312 4.33 -3.01 8.08
CA ILE A 312 3.31 -2.63 9.04
C ILE A 312 2.79 -1.27 8.64
N LEU A 313 1.49 -1.22 8.35
CA LEU A 313 0.75 0.01 8.12
C LEU A 313 0.16 0.48 9.46
N PHE A 314 0.25 1.78 9.70
CA PHE A 314 -0.35 2.38 10.90
C PHE A 314 -1.68 3.01 10.55
N PRO A 315 -2.68 2.80 11.40
CA PRO A 315 -3.95 3.49 11.27
C PRO A 315 -3.74 5.01 11.30
N SER A 316 -4.73 5.73 10.75
CA SER A 316 -4.79 7.20 10.71
C SER A 316 -4.67 7.91 12.06
N GLU A 317 -4.66 7.18 13.18
CA GLU A 317 -4.47 7.74 14.52
C GLU A 317 -3.26 8.68 14.61
N ASN A 318 -2.13 8.24 14.01
CA ASN A 318 -0.91 9.04 14.05
C ASN A 318 -0.93 10.28 13.15
N LEU A 319 -1.85 10.36 12.19
CA LEU A 319 -1.91 11.43 11.20
C LEU A 319 -3.08 12.39 11.41
N LEU A 320 -4.21 11.91 11.94
CA LEU A 320 -5.45 12.64 12.02
C LEU A 320 -5.83 13.07 13.45
N LEU A 321 -5.31 12.39 14.47
CA LEU A 321 -5.51 12.68 15.88
C LEU A 321 -4.23 13.25 16.51
#